data_55e6f2de75d782e792cdadad3e63c466
#
_entry.id   55e6f2de75d782e792cdadad3e63c466
#
_cell.length_a   1.000
_cell.length_b   1.000
_cell.length_c   1.000
_cell.angle_alpha   90.00
_cell.angle_beta   90.00
_cell.angle_gamma   90.00
#
_symmetry.space_group_name_H-M   'P 1'
#
loop_
_entity.id
_entity.type
_entity.pdbx_description
1 polymer ?
#
loop_
_entity_poly.entity_id
_entity_poly.type
_entity_poly.pdbx_seq_one_letter_code
_entity_poly.pdbx_strand_id
1 'polypeptide(L)'
;MVEFCATDVGKLQDAQLYKRGWGGDTSNFAIAVARLGGRCGYICRIGDDGFGRSFLSLWQTENVDTSQVIIERDGYTAVYFISLLSNGRHDFTYLRKDSAASHYSPSDLNEEFLREARLFHSSGITLALSQSCREAVLRGAEIVKGSGGIFSFDVNYRPKLWPQDIARSHIEKAIEAADLVFASEEDLNDLYSQDIDDVVDRIYSIAEPKLLVLKLGSEGCSLVYEKERAHVPGFDVTVVDTTGAGDA
;
A
#
# COMPACT_ATOMS: atom_id res chain seq x y z
N MET A 1 10.05 -0.07 -0.79
CA MET A 1 11.11 -1.12 -0.84
C MET A 1 11.77 -1.09 -2.20
N VAL A 2 13.10 -1.30 -2.28
CA VAL A 2 13.76 -1.47 -3.58
C VAL A 2 13.44 -2.86 -4.13
N GLU A 3 13.13 -2.91 -5.40
CA GLU A 3 12.85 -4.11 -6.15
C GLU A 3 14.10 -4.64 -6.86
N PHE A 4 14.26 -5.95 -6.84
CA PHE A 4 15.21 -6.68 -7.66
C PHE A 4 14.50 -7.79 -8.42
N CYS A 5 14.14 -7.53 -9.67
CA CYS A 5 13.51 -8.50 -10.54
C CYS A 5 14.57 -9.32 -11.29
N ALA A 6 14.53 -10.64 -11.17
CA ALA A 6 15.41 -11.52 -11.93
C ALA A 6 15.22 -11.31 -13.43
N THR A 7 16.30 -11.34 -14.22
CA THR A 7 16.22 -11.21 -15.68
C THR A 7 15.88 -12.53 -16.37
N ASP A 8 16.14 -13.64 -15.69
CA ASP A 8 15.95 -14.99 -16.23
C ASP A 8 14.84 -15.74 -15.48
N VAL A 9 14.17 -16.63 -16.18
CA VAL A 9 13.17 -17.54 -15.60
C VAL A 9 13.88 -18.58 -14.74
N GLY A 10 13.51 -18.70 -13.48
CA GLY A 10 14.08 -19.65 -12.55
C GLY A 10 13.80 -19.31 -11.08
N LYS A 11 14.42 -20.10 -10.19
CA LYS A 11 14.35 -19.85 -8.75
C LYS A 11 15.32 -18.73 -8.36
N LEU A 12 15.01 -18.04 -7.26
CA LEU A 12 15.86 -16.95 -6.74
C LEU A 12 17.32 -17.36 -6.57
N GLN A 13 17.56 -18.57 -6.06
CA GLN A 13 18.92 -19.10 -5.82
C GLN A 13 19.76 -19.27 -7.08
N ASP A 14 19.15 -19.37 -8.25
CA ASP A 14 19.79 -19.63 -9.54
C ASP A 14 19.98 -18.31 -10.34
N ALA A 15 19.32 -17.24 -9.95
CA ALA A 15 19.36 -15.95 -10.64
C ALA A 15 20.72 -15.25 -10.43
N GLN A 16 21.34 -14.85 -11.53
CA GLN A 16 22.64 -14.17 -11.51
C GLN A 16 22.54 -12.67 -11.75
N LEU A 17 21.51 -12.23 -12.47
CA LEU A 17 21.31 -10.83 -12.83
C LEU A 17 19.90 -10.37 -12.43
N TYR A 18 19.86 -9.12 -11.96
CA TYR A 18 18.63 -8.49 -11.52
C TYR A 18 18.50 -7.09 -12.12
N LYS A 19 17.32 -6.76 -12.57
CA LYS A 19 16.95 -5.38 -12.87
C LYS A 19 16.45 -4.72 -11.58
N ARG A 20 17.05 -3.60 -11.22
CA ARG A 20 16.59 -2.81 -10.06
C ARG A 20 15.39 -1.96 -10.45
N GLY A 21 14.38 -1.95 -9.59
CA GLY A 21 13.21 -1.09 -9.63
C GLY A 21 12.91 -0.45 -8.28
N TRP A 22 11.80 0.24 -8.22
CA TRP A 22 11.21 0.76 -6.99
C TRP A 22 9.82 0.17 -6.83
N GLY A 23 9.51 -0.26 -5.62
CA GLY A 23 8.20 -0.76 -5.26
C GLY A 23 7.77 -0.19 -3.91
N GLY A 24 6.61 -0.58 -3.51
CA GLY A 24 5.97 -0.11 -2.28
C GLY A 24 4.63 0.52 -2.62
N ASP A 25 3.59 -0.11 -2.15
CA ASP A 25 2.19 0.20 -2.38
C ASP A 25 1.87 1.69 -2.16
N THR A 26 2.10 2.20 -0.97
CA THR A 26 1.84 3.61 -0.64
C THR A 26 2.78 4.57 -1.39
N SER A 27 4.01 4.14 -1.74
CA SER A 27 4.91 4.92 -2.60
C SER A 27 4.39 5.01 -4.03
N ASN A 28 3.88 3.91 -4.58
CA ASN A 28 3.26 3.86 -5.90
C ASN A 28 2.02 4.78 -5.95
N PHE A 29 1.16 4.70 -4.93
CA PHE A 29 0.03 5.60 -4.76
C PHE A 29 0.44 7.07 -4.73
N ALA A 30 1.46 7.44 -3.94
CA ALA A 30 1.92 8.82 -3.85
C ALA A 30 2.41 9.37 -5.20
N ILE A 31 3.17 8.56 -5.94
CA ILE A 31 3.65 8.89 -7.29
C ILE A 31 2.48 9.02 -8.27
N ALA A 32 1.50 8.11 -8.24
CA ALA A 32 0.32 8.17 -9.08
C ALA A 32 -0.47 9.47 -8.85
N VAL A 33 -0.72 9.83 -7.58
CA VAL A 33 -1.37 11.10 -7.22
C VAL A 33 -0.60 12.30 -7.76
N ALA A 34 0.73 12.33 -7.59
CA ALA A 34 1.56 13.43 -8.06
C ALA A 34 1.55 13.54 -9.60
N ARG A 35 1.63 12.42 -10.32
CA ARG A 35 1.54 12.37 -11.79
C ARG A 35 0.18 12.82 -12.32
N LEU A 36 -0.89 12.62 -11.56
CA LEU A 36 -2.23 13.14 -11.86
C LEU A 36 -2.40 14.62 -11.49
N GLY A 37 -1.34 15.30 -11.06
CA GLY A 37 -1.34 16.72 -10.70
C GLY A 37 -1.79 17.01 -9.26
N GLY A 38 -1.96 16.00 -8.42
CA GLY A 38 -2.24 16.14 -7.00
C GLY A 38 -1.00 16.57 -6.22
N ARG A 39 -1.19 17.33 -5.13
CA ARG A 39 -0.12 17.59 -4.16
C ARG A 39 -0.08 16.45 -3.16
N CYS A 40 1.05 15.75 -3.07
CA CYS A 40 1.24 14.61 -2.20
C CYS A 40 2.50 14.76 -1.35
N GLY A 41 2.40 14.49 -0.06
CA GLY A 41 3.55 14.31 0.83
C GLY A 41 3.66 12.86 1.27
N TYR A 42 4.88 12.38 1.46
CA TYR A 42 5.14 11.00 1.87
C TYR A 42 5.73 10.95 3.27
N ILE A 43 5.12 10.19 4.14
CA ILE A 43 5.56 10.00 5.52
C ILE A 43 6.04 8.56 5.72
N CYS A 44 7.31 8.39 6.09
CA CYS A 44 7.88 7.08 6.35
C CYS A 44 9.25 7.20 7.04
N ARG A 45 9.85 6.05 7.40
CA ARG A 45 11.28 5.93 7.69
C ARG A 45 12.00 5.18 6.56
N ILE A 46 13.21 5.62 6.25
CA ILE A 46 14.15 4.95 5.33
C ILE A 46 15.51 4.84 6.02
N GLY A 47 16.31 3.87 5.60
CA GLY A 47 17.70 3.76 6.07
C GLY A 47 18.59 4.85 5.50
N ASP A 48 19.66 5.22 6.23
CA ASP A 48 20.74 6.07 5.72
C ASP A 48 21.68 5.26 4.83
N ASP A 49 21.14 4.71 3.76
CA ASP A 49 21.82 3.86 2.79
C ASP A 49 21.60 4.33 1.35
N GLY A 50 22.26 3.67 0.39
CA GLY A 50 22.13 4.00 -1.03
C GLY A 50 20.71 3.82 -1.57
N PHE A 51 19.94 2.89 -0.98
CA PHE A 51 18.56 2.63 -1.38
C PHE A 51 17.61 3.70 -0.85
N GLY A 52 17.76 4.12 0.40
CA GLY A 52 17.01 5.24 0.98
C GLY A 52 17.22 6.52 0.20
N ARG A 53 18.48 6.86 -0.12
CA ARG A 53 18.80 8.02 -0.96
C ARG A 53 18.20 7.92 -2.37
N SER A 54 18.11 6.73 -2.94
CA SER A 54 17.48 6.54 -4.25
C SER A 54 15.97 6.79 -4.22
N PHE A 55 15.30 6.47 -3.10
CA PHE A 55 13.88 6.81 -2.90
C PHE A 55 13.65 8.30 -2.76
N LEU A 56 14.47 9.01 -1.98
CA LEU A 56 14.37 10.47 -1.88
C LEU A 56 14.49 11.12 -3.26
N SER A 57 15.47 10.69 -4.08
CA SER A 57 15.63 11.19 -5.44
C SER A 57 14.42 10.88 -6.32
N LEU A 58 13.85 9.68 -6.23
CA LEU A 58 12.65 9.30 -6.96
C LEU A 58 11.48 10.21 -6.59
N TRP A 59 11.13 10.30 -5.30
CA TRP A 59 9.99 11.09 -4.84
C TRP A 59 10.14 12.57 -5.17
N GLN A 60 11.33 13.15 -5.04
CA GLN A 60 11.61 14.52 -5.44
C GLN A 60 11.42 14.74 -6.95
N THR A 61 11.89 13.79 -7.79
CA THR A 61 11.71 13.85 -9.25
C THR A 61 10.23 13.78 -9.64
N GLU A 62 9.43 13.03 -8.89
CA GLU A 62 7.99 12.88 -9.10
C GLU A 62 7.16 13.98 -8.39
N ASN A 63 7.80 15.02 -7.82
CA ASN A 63 7.17 16.12 -7.10
C ASN A 63 6.37 15.67 -5.86
N VAL A 64 6.79 14.60 -5.19
CA VAL A 64 6.27 14.19 -3.89
C VAL A 64 7.07 14.91 -2.80
N ASP A 65 6.38 15.56 -1.86
CA ASP A 65 7.02 16.21 -0.71
C ASP A 65 7.61 15.16 0.24
N THR A 66 8.90 15.26 0.50
CA THR A 66 9.67 14.37 1.36
C THR A 66 10.04 14.98 2.71
N SER A 67 9.46 16.13 3.07
CA SER A 67 9.78 16.86 4.30
C SER A 67 9.53 16.06 5.58
N GLN A 68 8.65 15.06 5.50
CA GLN A 68 8.30 14.19 6.63
C GLN A 68 8.93 12.78 6.51
N VAL A 69 9.89 12.60 5.61
CA VAL A 69 10.66 11.35 5.52
C VAL A 69 11.79 11.37 6.53
N ILE A 70 11.79 10.41 7.44
CA ILE A 70 12.81 10.27 8.49
C ILE A 70 13.93 9.34 7.97
N ILE A 71 15.17 9.80 8.06
CA ILE A 71 16.36 9.01 7.72
C ILE A 71 16.90 8.39 9.01
N GLU A 72 16.87 7.07 9.08
CA GLU A 72 17.34 6.30 10.24
C GLU A 72 18.78 5.86 10.02
N ARG A 73 19.70 6.37 10.86
CA ARG A 73 21.15 6.19 10.68
C ARG A 73 21.58 4.71 10.74
N ASP A 74 21.04 3.96 11.69
CA ASP A 74 21.41 2.57 11.92
C ASP A 74 20.38 1.59 11.33
N GLY A 75 19.37 2.12 10.63
CA GLY A 75 18.36 1.36 9.92
C GLY A 75 18.75 1.03 8.48
N TYR A 76 18.06 0.09 7.87
CA TYR A 76 18.25 -0.22 6.45
C TYR A 76 16.92 -0.05 5.69
N THR A 77 17.04 0.29 4.41
CA THR A 77 15.91 0.38 3.49
C THR A 77 15.55 -1.02 3.00
N ALA A 78 14.32 -1.44 3.23
CA ALA A 78 13.85 -2.77 2.85
C ALA A 78 13.95 -3.01 1.34
N VAL A 79 14.23 -4.27 0.98
CA VAL A 79 14.30 -4.74 -0.40
C VAL A 79 13.43 -5.97 -0.61
N TYR A 80 13.07 -6.25 -1.85
CA TYR A 80 12.47 -7.52 -2.22
C TYR A 80 12.97 -8.00 -3.58
N PHE A 81 12.89 -9.32 -3.76
CA PHE A 81 13.29 -9.98 -4.99
C PHE A 81 12.07 -10.59 -5.66
N ILE A 82 12.03 -10.51 -6.98
CA ILE A 82 11.05 -11.17 -7.82
C ILE A 82 11.75 -12.25 -8.64
N SER A 83 11.27 -13.49 -8.48
CA SER A 83 11.65 -14.60 -9.35
C SER A 83 10.57 -14.79 -10.42
N LEU A 84 11.01 -14.95 -11.67
CA LEU A 84 10.13 -15.22 -12.81
C LEU A 84 9.98 -16.73 -12.95
N LEU A 85 8.79 -17.26 -12.71
CA LEU A 85 8.54 -18.70 -12.81
C LEU A 85 8.14 -19.10 -14.24
N SER A 86 8.43 -20.35 -14.62
CA SER A 86 8.18 -20.90 -15.97
C SER A 86 6.72 -20.87 -16.42
N ASN A 87 5.79 -20.76 -15.48
CA ASN A 87 4.34 -20.62 -15.72
C ASN A 87 3.86 -19.16 -15.86
N GLY A 88 4.79 -18.21 -16.00
CA GLY A 88 4.49 -16.78 -16.05
C GLY A 88 4.12 -16.15 -14.70
N ARG A 89 4.19 -16.90 -13.60
CA ARG A 89 3.93 -16.39 -12.25
C ARG A 89 5.19 -15.74 -11.66
N HIS A 90 4.97 -14.80 -10.78
CA HIS A 90 6.03 -14.17 -9.98
C HIS A 90 6.06 -14.78 -8.58
N ASP A 91 7.25 -14.98 -8.04
CA ASP A 91 7.45 -15.33 -6.64
C ASP A 91 8.24 -14.22 -5.93
N PHE A 92 7.75 -13.79 -4.77
CA PHE A 92 8.29 -12.65 -4.03
C PHE A 92 9.02 -13.12 -2.78
N THR A 93 10.26 -12.64 -2.61
CA THR A 93 11.05 -12.83 -1.40
C THR A 93 11.32 -11.46 -0.77
N TYR A 94 10.83 -11.24 0.45
CA TYR A 94 10.93 -9.97 1.14
C TYR A 94 12.05 -9.97 2.18
N LEU A 95 12.93 -8.97 2.14
CA LEU A 95 13.88 -8.62 3.20
C LEU A 95 13.46 -7.27 3.78
N ARG A 96 12.52 -7.30 4.74
CA ARG A 96 11.88 -6.10 5.29
C ARG A 96 11.68 -6.11 6.81
N LYS A 97 11.89 -7.27 7.45
CA LYS A 97 11.75 -7.39 8.90
C LYS A 97 12.80 -6.51 9.58
N ASP A 98 12.39 -5.73 10.57
CA ASP A 98 13.26 -4.79 11.29
C ASP A 98 13.95 -3.74 10.38
N SER A 99 13.36 -3.43 9.22
CA SER A 99 13.79 -2.32 8.38
C SER A 99 13.36 -0.98 8.97
N ALA A 100 14.01 0.12 8.57
CA ALA A 100 13.67 1.46 9.04
C ALA A 100 12.16 1.75 8.96
N ALA A 101 11.50 1.36 7.86
CA ALA A 101 10.07 1.54 7.69
C ALA A 101 9.23 0.83 8.78
N SER A 102 9.70 -0.31 9.32
CA SER A 102 8.97 -1.05 10.37
C SER A 102 9.07 -0.39 11.75
N HIS A 103 9.96 0.57 11.93
CA HIS A 103 10.13 1.32 13.18
C HIS A 103 9.27 2.58 13.24
N TYR A 104 8.52 2.89 12.18
CA TYR A 104 7.62 4.05 12.18
C TYR A 104 6.57 3.91 13.29
N SER A 105 6.32 4.99 14.02
CA SER A 105 5.50 4.98 15.23
C SER A 105 4.66 6.26 15.36
N PRO A 106 3.66 6.30 16.26
CA PRO A 106 2.88 7.52 16.50
C PRO A 106 3.71 8.75 16.86
N SER A 107 4.87 8.57 17.52
CA SER A 107 5.77 9.67 17.87
C SER A 107 6.48 10.31 16.68
N ASP A 108 6.47 9.67 15.52
CA ASP A 108 7.06 10.16 14.28
C ASP A 108 6.08 11.02 13.47
N LEU A 109 4.80 11.00 13.83
CA LEU A 109 3.77 11.77 13.15
C LEU A 109 3.92 13.27 13.44
N ASN A 110 4.05 14.05 12.39
CA ASN A 110 3.91 15.51 12.48
C ASN A 110 2.43 15.87 12.44
N GLU A 111 1.83 16.12 13.61
CA GLU A 111 0.40 16.40 13.71
C GLU A 111 -0.03 17.67 12.96
N GLU A 112 0.82 18.72 12.92
CA GLU A 112 0.51 19.95 12.20
C GLU A 112 0.43 19.69 10.69
N PHE A 113 1.40 18.97 10.14
CA PHE A 113 1.39 18.54 8.75
C PHE A 113 0.15 17.69 8.39
N LEU A 114 -0.24 16.77 9.28
CA LEU A 114 -1.42 15.93 9.07
C LEU A 114 -2.73 16.72 9.18
N ARG A 115 -2.83 17.72 10.06
CA ARG A 115 -4.03 18.57 10.17
C ARG A 115 -4.30 19.40 8.92
N GLU A 116 -3.28 19.72 8.14
CA GLU A 116 -3.41 20.42 6.85
C GLU A 116 -3.79 19.50 5.70
N ALA A 117 -3.65 18.18 5.89
CA ALA A 117 -3.94 17.20 4.84
C ALA A 117 -5.46 17.05 4.62
N ARG A 118 -5.88 17.09 3.36
CA ARG A 118 -7.27 16.79 2.98
C ARG A 118 -7.56 15.30 2.95
N LEU A 119 -6.52 14.49 2.74
CA LEU A 119 -6.60 13.04 2.68
C LEU A 119 -5.34 12.42 3.28
N PHE A 120 -5.52 11.41 4.12
CA PHE A 120 -4.46 10.51 4.56
C PHE A 120 -4.73 9.12 3.97
N HIS A 121 -3.72 8.53 3.32
CA HIS A 121 -3.82 7.19 2.73
C HIS A 121 -2.86 6.22 3.40
N SER A 122 -3.33 5.00 3.62
CA SER A 122 -2.50 3.87 4.09
C SER A 122 -3.04 2.54 3.58
N SER A 123 -2.34 1.45 3.88
CA SER A 123 -2.69 0.11 3.39
C SER A 123 -2.49 -1.00 4.41
N GLY A 124 -3.05 -2.17 4.12
CA GLY A 124 -2.85 -3.39 4.89
C GLY A 124 -1.38 -3.84 4.92
N ILE A 125 -0.59 -3.52 3.91
CA ILE A 125 0.86 -3.79 3.91
C ILE A 125 1.57 -2.94 5.00
N THR A 126 1.16 -1.69 5.19
CA THR A 126 1.69 -0.85 6.28
C THR A 126 1.33 -1.42 7.64
N LEU A 127 0.09 -1.90 7.80
CA LEU A 127 -0.33 -2.55 9.06
C LEU A 127 0.46 -3.84 9.36
N ALA A 128 0.88 -4.56 8.32
CA ALA A 128 1.65 -5.80 8.46
C ALA A 128 3.10 -5.58 8.93
N LEU A 129 3.64 -4.35 8.87
CA LEU A 129 5.03 -4.05 9.19
C LEU A 129 5.35 -4.28 10.68
N SER A 130 4.59 -3.67 11.56
CA SER A 130 4.79 -3.73 13.01
C SER A 130 3.57 -3.25 13.77
N GLN A 131 3.57 -3.46 15.09
CA GLN A 131 2.55 -2.90 15.97
C GLN A 131 2.59 -1.37 15.95
N SER A 132 3.80 -0.77 16.03
CA SER A 132 3.93 0.69 16.02
C SER A 132 3.42 1.33 14.73
N CYS A 133 3.63 0.67 13.57
CA CYS A 133 3.04 1.12 12.30
C CYS A 133 1.51 1.08 12.33
N ARG A 134 0.89 0.03 12.89
CA ARG A 134 -0.57 -0.04 13.07
C ARG A 134 -1.11 1.12 13.90
N GLU A 135 -0.46 1.38 15.03
CA GLU A 135 -0.81 2.48 15.92
C GLU A 135 -0.64 3.84 15.23
N ALA A 136 0.44 4.02 14.45
CA ALA A 136 0.68 5.24 13.69
C ALA A 136 -0.39 5.47 12.60
N VAL A 137 -0.81 4.43 11.90
CA VAL A 137 -1.89 4.54 10.88
C VAL A 137 -3.19 5.01 11.53
N LEU A 138 -3.62 4.36 12.62
CA LEU A 138 -4.87 4.74 13.29
C LEU A 138 -4.78 6.15 13.89
N ARG A 139 -3.64 6.51 14.49
CA ARG A 139 -3.43 7.86 15.02
C ARG A 139 -3.44 8.92 13.91
N GLY A 140 -2.80 8.65 12.76
CA GLY A 140 -2.82 9.55 11.59
C GLY A 140 -4.24 9.74 11.06
N ALA A 141 -5.03 8.68 10.99
CA ALA A 141 -6.43 8.74 10.60
C ALA A 141 -7.27 9.63 11.56
N GLU A 142 -7.09 9.46 12.88
CA GLU A 142 -7.75 10.30 13.90
C GLU A 142 -7.42 11.79 13.72
N ILE A 143 -6.14 12.13 13.51
CA ILE A 143 -5.68 13.52 13.37
C ILE A 143 -6.32 14.15 12.13
N VAL A 144 -6.24 13.48 10.98
CA VAL A 144 -6.75 14.02 9.71
C VAL A 144 -8.28 14.15 9.75
N LYS A 145 -8.98 13.13 10.22
CA LYS A 145 -10.46 13.18 10.36
C LYS A 145 -10.90 14.23 11.37
N GLY A 146 -10.19 14.37 12.50
CA GLY A 146 -10.44 15.40 13.48
C GLY A 146 -10.28 16.84 12.96
N SER A 147 -9.56 17.01 11.85
CA SER A 147 -9.36 18.29 11.15
C SER A 147 -10.27 18.47 9.92
N GLY A 148 -11.24 17.56 9.72
CA GLY A 148 -12.17 17.62 8.60
C GLY A 148 -11.67 17.00 7.29
N GLY A 149 -10.51 16.35 7.31
CA GLY A 149 -10.01 15.53 6.20
C GLY A 149 -10.64 14.14 6.18
N ILE A 150 -10.19 13.30 5.28
CA ILE A 150 -10.67 11.92 5.08
C ILE A 150 -9.53 10.91 5.21
N PHE A 151 -9.85 9.72 5.70
CA PHE A 151 -8.93 8.58 5.71
C PHE A 151 -9.28 7.62 4.58
N SER A 152 -8.28 7.31 3.75
CA SER A 152 -8.33 6.36 2.65
C SER A 152 -7.50 5.12 2.99
N PHE A 153 -8.06 3.94 2.82
CA PHE A 153 -7.39 2.69 3.16
C PHE A 153 -7.52 1.65 2.05
N ASP A 154 -6.37 1.10 1.62
CA ASP A 154 -6.33 -0.06 0.72
C ASP A 154 -6.12 -1.35 1.53
N VAL A 155 -7.04 -2.29 1.40
CA VAL A 155 -6.99 -3.58 2.09
C VAL A 155 -5.68 -4.30 1.80
N ASN A 156 -5.26 -4.38 0.57
CA ASN A 156 -3.95 -4.83 0.09
C ASN A 156 -3.35 -5.97 0.94
N TYR A 157 -4.14 -7.02 1.17
CA TYR A 157 -3.77 -8.14 2.01
C TYR A 157 -2.71 -9.01 1.33
N ARG A 158 -1.67 -9.37 2.08
CA ARG A 158 -0.59 -10.24 1.58
C ARG A 158 -0.36 -11.41 2.55
N PRO A 159 -0.83 -12.62 2.23
CA PRO A 159 -0.71 -13.79 3.13
C PRO A 159 0.72 -14.10 3.58
N LYS A 160 1.71 -13.74 2.76
CA LYS A 160 3.14 -13.92 3.10
C LYS A 160 3.64 -12.99 4.21
N LEU A 161 2.92 -11.93 4.56
CA LEU A 161 3.37 -10.95 5.56
C LEU A 161 2.83 -11.26 6.96
N TRP A 162 1.63 -11.79 7.06
CA TRP A 162 0.99 -12.07 8.34
C TRP A 162 -0.16 -13.09 8.21
N PRO A 163 -0.49 -13.82 9.31
CA PRO A 163 -1.60 -14.77 9.32
C PRO A 163 -2.95 -14.09 9.08
N GLN A 164 -3.86 -14.82 8.42
CA GLN A 164 -5.17 -14.33 8.00
C GLN A 164 -6.04 -13.80 9.15
N ASP A 165 -6.07 -14.49 10.27
CA ASP A 165 -6.86 -14.12 11.46
C ASP A 165 -6.39 -12.81 12.09
N ILE A 166 -5.06 -12.65 12.21
CA ILE A 166 -4.42 -11.42 12.69
C ILE A 166 -4.66 -10.28 11.70
N ALA A 167 -4.45 -10.55 10.40
CA ALA A 167 -4.67 -9.59 9.32
C ALA A 167 -6.09 -9.06 9.35
N ARG A 168 -7.09 -9.96 9.39
CA ARG A 168 -8.50 -9.60 9.40
C ARG A 168 -8.84 -8.66 10.56
N SER A 169 -8.43 -9.01 11.77
CA SER A 169 -8.71 -8.19 12.96
C SER A 169 -8.18 -6.76 12.87
N HIS A 170 -7.00 -6.56 12.27
CA HIS A 170 -6.39 -5.23 12.14
C HIS A 170 -6.88 -4.47 10.91
N ILE A 171 -7.13 -5.16 9.80
CA ILE A 171 -7.70 -4.57 8.57
C ILE A 171 -9.12 -4.07 8.84
N GLU A 172 -9.96 -4.84 9.54
CA GLU A 172 -11.31 -4.41 9.91
C GLU A 172 -11.31 -3.14 10.77
N LYS A 173 -10.36 -2.99 11.71
CA LYS A 173 -10.21 -1.74 12.48
C LYS A 173 -9.82 -0.55 11.60
N ALA A 174 -9.01 -0.76 10.59
CA ALA A 174 -8.67 0.30 9.65
C ALA A 174 -9.83 0.65 8.73
N ILE A 175 -10.60 -0.35 8.28
CA ILE A 175 -11.84 -0.17 7.52
C ILE A 175 -12.86 0.62 8.35
N GLU A 176 -13.05 0.29 9.64
CA GLU A 176 -13.94 1.01 10.56
C GLU A 176 -13.60 2.50 10.65
N ALA A 177 -12.31 2.84 10.60
CA ALA A 177 -11.85 4.23 10.62
C ALA A 177 -11.93 4.92 9.25
N ALA A 178 -12.00 4.17 8.14
CA ALA A 178 -11.83 4.70 6.80
C ALA A 178 -13.10 5.34 6.23
N ASP A 179 -12.93 6.43 5.49
CA ASP A 179 -13.98 7.07 4.68
C ASP A 179 -13.99 6.51 3.24
N LEU A 180 -12.79 6.16 2.71
CA LEU A 180 -12.63 5.53 1.40
C LEU A 180 -11.93 4.19 1.60
N VAL A 181 -12.50 3.12 1.07
CA VAL A 181 -11.90 1.78 1.13
C VAL A 181 -11.61 1.30 -0.29
N PHE A 182 -10.40 0.84 -0.52
CA PHE A 182 -9.98 0.16 -1.74
C PHE A 182 -9.72 -1.31 -1.42
N ALA A 183 -10.13 -2.21 -2.28
CA ALA A 183 -9.83 -3.63 -2.17
C ALA A 183 -9.84 -4.29 -3.54
N SER A 184 -9.03 -5.33 -3.74
CA SER A 184 -9.23 -6.24 -4.87
C SER A 184 -10.10 -7.42 -4.47
N GLU A 185 -10.78 -8.04 -5.42
CA GLU A 185 -11.51 -9.29 -5.16
C GLU A 185 -10.59 -10.38 -4.62
N GLU A 186 -9.35 -10.45 -5.14
CA GLU A 186 -8.33 -11.40 -4.67
C GLU A 186 -8.00 -11.18 -3.19
N ASP A 187 -7.72 -9.92 -2.79
CA ASP A 187 -7.43 -9.58 -1.39
C ASP A 187 -8.59 -9.94 -0.46
N LEU A 188 -9.83 -9.69 -0.88
CA LEU A 188 -11.01 -10.00 -0.08
C LEU A 188 -11.28 -11.50 0.00
N ASN A 189 -11.12 -12.23 -1.10
CA ASN A 189 -11.25 -13.68 -1.12
C ASN A 189 -10.21 -14.35 -0.21
N ASP A 190 -8.95 -13.89 -0.27
CA ASP A 190 -7.87 -14.40 0.56
C ASP A 190 -8.09 -14.08 2.05
N LEU A 191 -8.67 -12.91 2.35
CA LEU A 191 -8.87 -12.47 3.73
C LEU A 191 -10.11 -13.08 4.38
N TYR A 192 -11.20 -13.26 3.61
CA TYR A 192 -12.49 -13.67 4.15
C TYR A 192 -12.92 -15.08 3.76
N SER A 193 -12.48 -15.60 2.62
CA SER A 193 -12.90 -16.89 2.05
C SER A 193 -14.43 -17.00 1.92
N GLN A 194 -15.08 -15.91 1.50
CA GLN A 194 -16.52 -15.73 1.38
C GLN A 194 -16.88 -15.15 0.01
N ASP A 195 -18.14 -15.19 -0.36
CA ASP A 195 -18.66 -14.52 -1.56
C ASP A 195 -18.40 -13.01 -1.46
N ILE A 196 -18.11 -12.36 -2.58
CA ILE A 196 -17.75 -10.95 -2.62
C ILE A 196 -18.89 -10.05 -2.13
N ASP A 197 -20.14 -10.41 -2.40
CA ASP A 197 -21.31 -9.63 -1.97
C ASP A 197 -21.49 -9.72 -0.45
N ASP A 198 -21.27 -10.89 0.14
CA ASP A 198 -21.28 -11.08 1.60
C ASP A 198 -20.17 -10.25 2.26
N VAL A 199 -18.99 -10.16 1.63
CA VAL A 199 -17.87 -9.35 2.14
C VAL A 199 -18.17 -7.87 2.03
N VAL A 200 -18.78 -7.41 0.94
CA VAL A 200 -19.23 -6.01 0.78
C VAL A 200 -20.25 -5.66 1.87
N ASP A 201 -21.25 -6.51 2.09
CA ASP A 201 -22.25 -6.31 3.15
C ASP A 201 -21.59 -6.27 4.55
N ARG A 202 -20.58 -7.12 4.77
CA ARG A 202 -19.77 -7.09 6.01
C ARG A 202 -19.03 -5.77 6.17
N ILE A 203 -18.35 -5.26 5.13
CA ILE A 203 -17.64 -3.97 5.18
C ILE A 203 -18.64 -2.85 5.55
N TYR A 204 -19.80 -2.81 4.92
CA TYR A 204 -20.84 -1.83 5.24
C TYR A 204 -21.46 -2.01 6.63
N SER A 205 -21.45 -3.23 7.18
CA SER A 205 -21.90 -3.46 8.57
C SER A 205 -20.90 -2.97 9.62
N ILE A 206 -19.62 -2.88 9.26
CA ILE A 206 -18.54 -2.44 10.15
C ILE A 206 -18.38 -0.91 10.11
N ALA A 207 -18.37 -0.31 8.91
CA ALA A 207 -17.82 1.03 8.73
C ALA A 207 -18.72 2.03 7.99
N GLU A 208 -19.67 1.58 7.19
CA GLU A 208 -20.44 2.45 6.28
C GLU A 208 -19.54 3.45 5.53
N PRO A 209 -18.51 2.99 4.77
CA PRO A 209 -17.59 3.88 4.09
C PRO A 209 -18.35 4.77 3.09
N LYS A 210 -17.89 6.01 2.91
CA LYS A 210 -18.45 6.91 1.89
C LYS A 210 -18.30 6.35 0.48
N LEU A 211 -17.24 5.58 0.24
CA LEU A 211 -17.01 4.89 -1.03
C LEU A 211 -16.16 3.65 -0.80
N LEU A 212 -16.61 2.52 -1.35
CA LEU A 212 -15.80 1.31 -1.51
C LEU A 212 -15.49 1.13 -3.00
N VAL A 213 -14.21 0.99 -3.32
CA VAL A 213 -13.70 0.74 -4.68
C VAL A 213 -13.21 -0.70 -4.75
N LEU A 214 -13.93 -1.55 -5.48
CA LEU A 214 -13.52 -2.92 -5.77
C LEU A 214 -12.71 -2.95 -7.06
N LYS A 215 -11.44 -3.28 -6.96
CA LYS A 215 -10.52 -3.41 -8.10
C LYS A 215 -10.73 -4.77 -8.77
N LEU A 216 -11.01 -4.77 -10.08
CA LEU A 216 -11.39 -5.95 -10.88
C LEU A 216 -10.31 -6.30 -11.92
N GLY A 217 -9.06 -5.90 -11.68
CA GLY A 217 -7.95 -6.12 -12.60
C GLY A 217 -8.18 -5.45 -13.97
N SER A 218 -8.09 -6.22 -15.06
CA SER A 218 -8.30 -5.70 -16.42
C SER A 218 -9.73 -5.24 -16.70
N GLU A 219 -10.70 -5.68 -15.90
CA GLU A 219 -12.10 -5.28 -16.05
C GLU A 219 -12.38 -3.88 -15.47
N GLY A 220 -11.41 -3.27 -14.78
CA GLY A 220 -11.54 -1.94 -14.21
C GLY A 220 -11.91 -1.98 -12.73
N CYS A 221 -12.95 -1.29 -12.32
CA CYS A 221 -13.39 -1.29 -10.93
C CYS A 221 -14.91 -1.13 -10.79
N SER A 222 -15.41 -1.58 -9.66
CA SER A 222 -16.78 -1.33 -9.20
C SER A 222 -16.75 -0.31 -8.05
N LEU A 223 -17.48 0.78 -8.22
CA LEU A 223 -17.69 1.78 -7.18
C LEU A 223 -18.97 1.41 -6.41
N VAL A 224 -18.85 1.24 -5.10
CA VAL A 224 -19.99 0.96 -4.23
C VAL A 224 -20.21 2.15 -3.30
N TYR A 225 -21.36 2.78 -3.41
CA TYR A 225 -21.80 3.94 -2.62
C TYR A 225 -23.24 3.71 -2.15
N GLU A 226 -23.48 3.78 -0.85
CA GLU A 226 -24.81 3.52 -0.25
C GLU A 226 -25.46 2.21 -0.76
N LYS A 227 -24.63 1.18 -1.01
CA LYS A 227 -25.00 -0.12 -1.61
C LYS A 227 -25.40 -0.09 -3.09
N GLU A 228 -25.42 1.07 -3.73
CA GLU A 228 -25.51 1.16 -5.18
C GLU A 228 -24.14 0.88 -5.81
N ARG A 229 -24.14 0.29 -7.00
CA ARG A 229 -22.92 -0.06 -7.73
C ARG A 229 -22.86 0.63 -9.08
N ALA A 230 -21.69 1.19 -9.39
CA ALA A 230 -21.37 1.71 -10.71
C ALA A 230 -20.08 1.05 -11.19
N HIS A 231 -20.07 0.51 -12.40
CA HIS A 231 -18.89 -0.09 -13.00
C HIS A 231 -18.14 0.95 -13.84
N VAL A 232 -16.82 1.01 -13.64
CA VAL A 232 -15.90 1.80 -14.46
C VAL A 232 -15.00 0.80 -15.20
N PRO A 233 -15.11 0.69 -16.54
CA PRO A 233 -14.33 -0.28 -17.29
C PRO A 233 -12.84 0.03 -17.26
N GLY A 234 -12.02 -1.00 -17.35
CA GLY A 234 -10.58 -0.89 -17.52
C GLY A 234 -10.20 -0.34 -18.91
N PHE A 235 -8.97 0.10 -19.02
CA PHE A 235 -8.40 0.50 -20.31
C PHE A 235 -7.83 -0.73 -21.03
N ASP A 236 -8.02 -0.78 -22.35
CA ASP A 236 -7.38 -1.78 -23.20
C ASP A 236 -5.92 -1.37 -23.45
N VAL A 237 -5.00 -2.10 -22.81
CA VAL A 237 -3.57 -1.80 -22.85
C VAL A 237 -2.75 -3.05 -23.13
N THR A 238 -1.60 -2.89 -23.77
CA THR A 238 -0.60 -3.96 -23.87
C THR A 238 0.15 -4.04 -22.55
N VAL A 239 -0.06 -5.11 -21.79
CA VAL A 239 0.57 -5.33 -20.49
C VAL A 239 2.06 -5.61 -20.69
N VAL A 240 2.92 -4.82 -20.02
CA VAL A 240 4.38 -5.03 -19.96
C VAL A 240 4.78 -5.56 -18.58
N ASP A 241 4.22 -4.97 -17.53
CA ASP A 241 4.44 -5.33 -16.13
C ASP A 241 3.20 -4.92 -15.33
N THR A 242 2.73 -5.78 -14.45
CA THR A 242 1.57 -5.53 -13.58
C THR A 242 1.95 -5.10 -12.17
N THR A 243 3.24 -5.02 -11.86
CA THR A 243 3.71 -4.61 -10.53
C THR A 243 3.24 -3.20 -10.20
N GLY A 244 2.54 -3.05 -9.07
CA GLY A 244 2.01 -1.76 -8.60
C GLY A 244 0.77 -1.25 -9.34
N ALA A 245 0.24 -1.97 -10.33
CA ALA A 245 -0.96 -1.54 -11.06
C ALA A 245 -2.21 -1.42 -10.16
N GLY A 246 -2.26 -2.19 -9.08
CA GLY A 246 -3.34 -2.11 -8.10
C GLY A 246 -3.19 -0.96 -7.10
N ASP A 247 -2.02 -0.31 -7.05
CA ASP A 247 -1.71 0.77 -6.10
C ASP A 247 -1.93 2.16 -6.70
N ALA A 248 -2.05 2.26 -8.05
CA ALA A 248 -2.06 3.51 -8.81
C ALA A 248 -3.46 4.08 -9.06
#